data_4279135f03742a8d6d69ec4d79d52502
#
_entry.id   4279135f03742a8d6d69ec4d79d52502
#
_cell.length_a   1.000
_cell.length_b   1.000
_cell.length_c   1.000
_cell.angle_alpha   90.00
_cell.angle_beta   90.00
_cell.angle_gamma   90.00
#
_symmetry.space_group_name_H-M   'P 1'
#
loop_
_entity.id
_entity.type
_entity.pdbx_description
1 polymer ?
#
loop_
_entity_poly.entity_id
_entity_poly.type
_entity_poly.pdbx_seq_one_letter_code
_entity_poly.pdbx_strand_id
1 'polypeptide(L)'
;FAGDNLDDELYVRWLQYGVFNPIFRPHAQEGVPSEPVFRSDKAKRLAKSAIAMRYRMLPYNYNLMYQNHAFGKPLMRPLFFEEPNNTDILDYSKAYLWGNDILVSPVLEAEKRAQDIYFPKANVWFDFYTNEKIIGGQTKTVRLNENSIPTYVRAGAFIPLTKPISNTSEYDNSTLELHYYFDTSSPETVRTFYTDNGKDVNSIKNGDYEMMNFIAEYKGSNLKLNLKQIYVLRYTDENTLFPKDKAVDLRVHNIQNAPKSVKVDGKKVNVKWNSETKTLHIPIGWKASETKEIKIKLKR
;
A
#
# COMPACT_ATOMS: atom_id res chain seq x y z
N PHE A 1 -22.23 -13.51 8.13
CA PHE A 1 -23.44 -13.68 7.31
C PHE A 1 -24.43 -14.59 8.04
N ALA A 2 -25.70 -14.26 7.96
CA ALA A 2 -26.77 -14.99 8.62
C ALA A 2 -28.04 -15.01 7.74
N GLY A 3 -28.97 -15.94 8.00
CA GLY A 3 -30.22 -16.10 7.24
C GLY A 3 -30.05 -16.80 5.92
N ASP A 4 -31.13 -16.90 5.17
CA ASP A 4 -31.21 -17.69 3.93
C ASP A 4 -30.79 -16.89 2.69
N ASN A 5 -30.64 -15.57 2.81
CA ASN A 5 -30.25 -14.70 1.69
C ASN A 5 -28.74 -14.56 1.59
N LEU A 6 -28.16 -15.18 0.56
CA LEU A 6 -26.74 -15.07 0.22
C LEU A 6 -26.51 -13.84 -0.67
N ASP A 7 -26.56 -12.62 -0.10
CA ASP A 7 -26.30 -11.38 -0.80
C ASP A 7 -24.85 -11.30 -1.29
N ASP A 8 -24.65 -11.43 -2.58
CA ASP A 8 -23.34 -11.41 -3.22
C ASP A 8 -22.72 -10.01 -3.23
N GLU A 9 -23.51 -8.93 -3.33
CA GLU A 9 -22.98 -7.57 -3.28
C GLU A 9 -22.43 -7.28 -1.89
N LEU A 10 -23.20 -7.55 -0.85
CA LEU A 10 -22.75 -7.39 0.54
C LEU A 10 -21.50 -8.22 0.80
N TYR A 11 -21.47 -9.47 0.35
CA TYR A 11 -20.31 -10.36 0.52
C TYR A 11 -19.05 -9.80 -0.11
N VAL A 12 -19.14 -9.34 -1.36
CA VAL A 12 -18.00 -8.78 -2.09
C VAL A 12 -17.54 -7.47 -1.45
N ARG A 13 -18.45 -6.56 -1.10
CA ARG A 13 -18.12 -5.28 -0.43
C ARG A 13 -17.46 -5.52 0.91
N TRP A 14 -17.90 -6.52 1.67
CA TRP A 14 -17.29 -6.92 2.93
C TRP A 14 -15.83 -7.38 2.73
N LEU A 15 -15.57 -8.23 1.74
CA LEU A 15 -14.20 -8.65 1.43
C LEU A 15 -13.34 -7.50 0.93
N GLN A 16 -13.85 -6.64 0.06
CA GLN A 16 -13.13 -5.45 -0.40
C GLN A 16 -12.74 -4.52 0.76
N TYR A 17 -13.67 -4.31 1.69
CA TYR A 17 -13.39 -3.57 2.93
C TYR A 17 -12.36 -4.30 3.80
N GLY A 18 -12.50 -5.60 3.96
CA GLY A 18 -11.60 -6.44 4.75
C GLY A 18 -10.13 -6.38 4.32
N VAL A 19 -9.83 -6.03 3.04
CA VAL A 19 -8.44 -5.86 2.57
C VAL A 19 -7.67 -4.87 3.46
N PHE A 20 -8.34 -3.82 3.92
CA PHE A 20 -7.78 -2.70 4.68
C PHE A 20 -8.24 -2.71 6.15
N ASN A 21 -8.39 -3.90 6.71
CA ASN A 21 -8.74 -4.15 8.11
C ASN A 21 -7.67 -5.01 8.79
N PRO A 22 -7.55 -4.95 10.13
CA PRO A 22 -6.64 -5.83 10.87
C PRO A 22 -6.96 -7.30 10.67
N ILE A 23 -8.25 -7.67 10.66
CA ILE A 23 -8.74 -9.04 10.49
C ILE A 23 -9.45 -9.17 9.15
N PHE A 24 -9.09 -10.20 8.39
CA PHE A 24 -9.69 -10.50 7.09
C PHE A 24 -10.08 -11.98 7.04
N ARG A 25 -11.37 -12.25 7.20
CA ARG A 25 -11.93 -13.60 7.11
C ARG A 25 -13.42 -13.56 6.76
N PRO A 26 -13.95 -14.52 5.99
CA PRO A 26 -15.38 -14.75 5.95
C PRO A 26 -15.85 -15.32 7.30
N HIS A 27 -17.08 -15.01 7.67
CA HIS A 27 -17.73 -15.53 8.87
C HIS A 27 -19.23 -15.62 8.67
N ALA A 28 -19.83 -16.72 9.09
CA ALA A 28 -21.27 -16.93 9.00
C ALA A 28 -21.78 -17.73 10.20
N GLN A 29 -23.07 -17.70 10.43
CA GLN A 29 -23.73 -18.60 11.38
C GLN A 29 -23.67 -20.05 10.90
N GLU A 30 -23.91 -20.99 11.79
CA GLU A 30 -24.02 -22.40 11.48
C GLU A 30 -25.03 -22.67 10.34
N GLY A 31 -24.65 -23.54 9.39
CA GLY A 31 -25.47 -23.87 8.21
C GLY A 31 -25.44 -22.85 7.07
N VAL A 32 -24.83 -21.69 7.25
CA VAL A 32 -24.68 -20.69 6.16
C VAL A 32 -23.26 -20.76 5.57
N PRO A 33 -23.12 -21.03 4.25
CA PRO A 33 -21.82 -21.08 3.59
C PRO A 33 -21.10 -19.73 3.68
N SER A 34 -19.88 -19.71 4.24
CA SER A 34 -19.09 -18.49 4.42
C SER A 34 -18.04 -18.27 3.33
N GLU A 35 -17.61 -19.32 2.64
CA GLU A 35 -16.49 -19.29 1.71
C GLU A 35 -16.90 -18.80 0.32
N PRO A 36 -15.99 -18.15 -0.44
CA PRO A 36 -16.27 -17.64 -1.78
C PRO A 36 -16.73 -18.72 -2.77
N VAL A 37 -16.30 -19.97 -2.57
CA VAL A 37 -16.63 -21.09 -3.47
C VAL A 37 -18.14 -21.33 -3.61
N PHE A 38 -18.93 -20.95 -2.61
CA PHE A 38 -20.39 -21.12 -2.59
C PHE A 38 -21.15 -19.92 -3.19
N ARG A 39 -20.47 -18.91 -3.69
CA ARG A 39 -21.07 -17.71 -4.28
C ARG A 39 -21.21 -17.83 -5.79
N SER A 40 -21.90 -16.88 -6.41
CA SER A 40 -21.97 -16.79 -7.87
C SER A 40 -20.58 -16.62 -8.50
N ASP A 41 -20.45 -16.95 -9.78
CA ASP A 41 -19.16 -16.83 -10.49
C ASP A 41 -18.65 -15.39 -10.54
N LYS A 42 -19.55 -14.42 -10.58
CA LYS A 42 -19.21 -13.00 -10.48
C LYS A 42 -18.60 -12.68 -9.10
N ALA A 43 -19.30 -13.08 -8.04
CA ALA A 43 -18.82 -12.84 -6.66
C ALA A 43 -17.52 -13.59 -6.37
N LYS A 44 -17.35 -14.83 -6.85
CA LYS A 44 -16.06 -15.56 -6.77
C LYS A 44 -14.91 -14.80 -7.39
N ARG A 45 -15.10 -14.25 -8.59
CA ARG A 45 -14.06 -13.48 -9.29
C ARG A 45 -13.67 -12.22 -8.51
N LEU A 46 -14.67 -11.49 -8.02
CA LEU A 46 -14.43 -10.25 -7.24
C LEU A 46 -13.81 -10.55 -5.88
N ALA A 47 -14.25 -11.60 -5.20
CA ALA A 47 -13.67 -12.08 -3.96
C ALA A 47 -12.20 -12.50 -4.15
N LYS A 48 -11.89 -13.25 -5.22
CA LYS A 48 -10.50 -13.62 -5.57
C LYS A 48 -9.61 -12.39 -5.73
N SER A 49 -10.11 -11.33 -6.37
CA SER A 49 -9.35 -10.08 -6.53
C SER A 49 -9.07 -9.39 -5.20
N ALA A 50 -10.07 -9.33 -4.30
CA ALA A 50 -9.90 -8.77 -2.96
C ALA A 50 -8.91 -9.59 -2.12
N ILE A 51 -9.02 -10.91 -2.12
CA ILE A 51 -8.12 -11.81 -1.42
C ILE A 51 -6.67 -11.66 -1.95
N ALA A 52 -6.50 -11.65 -3.27
CA ALA A 52 -5.18 -11.45 -3.88
C ALA A 52 -4.56 -10.10 -3.48
N MET A 53 -5.36 -9.02 -3.42
CA MET A 53 -4.89 -7.72 -2.95
C MET A 53 -4.48 -7.78 -1.47
N ARG A 54 -5.24 -8.45 -0.61
CA ARG A 54 -4.86 -8.62 0.80
C ARG A 54 -3.50 -9.30 0.96
N TYR A 55 -3.24 -10.35 0.19
CA TYR A 55 -1.94 -11.02 0.20
C TYR A 55 -0.82 -10.12 -0.35
N ARG A 56 -1.07 -9.38 -1.43
CA ARG A 56 -0.08 -8.43 -1.95
C ARG A 56 0.26 -7.33 -0.96
N MET A 57 -0.68 -6.92 -0.10
CA MET A 57 -0.48 -5.91 0.94
C MET A 57 0.32 -6.42 2.16
N LEU A 58 0.72 -7.69 2.22
CA LEU A 58 1.41 -8.24 3.40
C LEU A 58 2.58 -7.40 3.89
N PRO A 59 3.53 -6.92 3.04
CA PRO A 59 4.65 -6.11 3.53
C PRO A 59 4.18 -4.81 4.18
N TYR A 60 3.22 -4.12 3.57
CA TYR A 60 2.66 -2.89 4.12
C TYR A 60 1.91 -3.15 5.43
N ASN A 61 1.03 -4.15 5.45
CA ASN A 61 0.23 -4.51 6.62
C ASN A 61 1.12 -4.95 7.79
N TYR A 62 2.18 -5.73 7.53
CA TYR A 62 3.12 -6.17 8.55
C TYR A 62 3.85 -4.99 9.21
N ASN A 63 4.24 -3.99 8.41
CA ASN A 63 4.82 -2.76 8.92
C ASN A 63 3.81 -1.96 9.79
N LEU A 64 2.51 -1.96 9.46
CA LEU A 64 1.49 -1.35 10.33
C LEU A 64 1.37 -2.08 11.66
N MET A 65 1.42 -3.41 11.66
CA MET A 65 1.42 -4.22 12.89
C MET A 65 2.64 -3.90 13.77
N TYR A 66 3.83 -3.77 13.15
CA TYR A 66 5.02 -3.31 13.87
C TYR A 66 4.82 -1.92 14.48
N GLN A 67 4.29 -0.96 13.72
CA GLN A 67 4.02 0.40 14.23
C GLN A 67 3.02 0.39 15.41
N ASN A 68 2.04 -0.50 15.37
CA ASN A 68 1.10 -0.69 16.47
C ASN A 68 1.81 -1.25 17.70
N HIS A 69 2.58 -2.32 17.53
CA HIS A 69 3.32 -2.97 18.61
C HIS A 69 4.35 -2.03 19.27
N ALA A 70 5.16 -1.36 18.44
CA ALA A 70 6.29 -0.56 18.93
C ALA A 70 5.89 0.83 19.44
N PHE A 71 4.80 1.43 18.90
CA PHE A 71 4.45 2.84 19.15
C PHE A 71 2.99 3.06 19.52
N GLY A 72 2.19 1.99 19.64
CA GLY A 72 0.75 2.09 19.94
C GLY A 72 -0.08 2.75 18.82
N LYS A 73 0.46 2.90 17.60
CA LYS A 73 -0.26 3.55 16.51
C LYS A 73 -1.38 2.67 16.00
N PRO A 74 -2.64 3.13 15.96
CA PRO A 74 -3.72 2.32 15.41
C PRO A 74 -3.51 2.10 13.91
N LEU A 75 -3.91 0.91 13.42
CA LEU A 75 -3.84 0.59 11.99
C LEU A 75 -4.91 1.35 11.22
N MET A 76 -6.14 1.35 11.75
CA MET A 76 -7.26 2.15 11.24
C MET A 76 -7.35 3.46 12.01
N ARG A 77 -7.32 4.59 11.30
CA ARG A 77 -7.27 5.93 11.93
C ARG A 77 -8.39 6.79 11.39
N PRO A 78 -9.22 7.36 12.27
CA PRO A 78 -10.20 8.38 11.90
C PRO A 78 -9.52 9.57 11.21
N LEU A 79 -10.22 10.29 10.36
CA LEU A 79 -9.65 11.43 9.62
C LEU A 79 -9.24 12.59 10.50
N PHE A 80 -9.80 12.72 11.71
CA PHE A 80 -9.37 13.76 12.66
C PHE A 80 -7.90 13.60 13.11
N PHE A 81 -7.25 12.45 12.91
CA PHE A 81 -5.80 12.30 13.12
C PHE A 81 -4.98 13.20 12.17
N GLU A 82 -5.53 13.54 11.00
CA GLU A 82 -4.86 14.42 10.03
C GLU A 82 -5.16 15.91 10.32
N GLU A 83 -6.34 16.19 10.84
CA GLU A 83 -6.81 17.54 11.10
C GLU A 83 -7.46 17.63 12.49
N PRO A 84 -6.68 17.51 13.57
CA PRO A 84 -7.23 17.42 14.93
C PRO A 84 -8.01 18.66 15.37
N ASN A 85 -7.81 19.82 14.73
CA ASN A 85 -8.52 21.06 15.01
C ASN A 85 -9.71 21.32 14.07
N ASN A 86 -10.01 20.38 13.16
CA ASN A 86 -11.15 20.49 12.26
C ASN A 86 -12.37 19.80 12.89
N THR A 87 -13.25 20.60 13.48
CA THR A 87 -14.45 20.09 14.14
C THR A 87 -15.45 19.45 13.18
N ASP A 88 -15.43 19.80 11.88
CA ASP A 88 -16.36 19.29 10.88
C ASP A 88 -16.16 17.82 10.54
N ILE A 89 -15.02 17.25 10.91
CA ILE A 89 -14.68 15.84 10.63
C ILE A 89 -14.54 14.97 11.89
N LEU A 90 -14.87 15.47 13.07
CA LEU A 90 -14.77 14.69 14.32
C LEU A 90 -15.64 13.43 14.25
N ASP A 91 -16.87 13.56 13.74
CA ASP A 91 -17.84 12.47 13.59
C ASP A 91 -17.87 11.87 12.18
N TYR A 92 -16.85 12.19 11.34
CA TYR A 92 -16.81 11.70 9.98
C TYR A 92 -16.47 10.21 9.94
N SER A 93 -17.44 9.38 9.57
CA SER A 93 -17.36 7.90 9.57
C SER A 93 -17.33 7.25 8.20
N LYS A 94 -17.39 8.05 7.09
CA LYS A 94 -17.47 7.51 5.73
C LYS A 94 -16.13 7.07 5.15
N ALA A 95 -15.01 7.47 5.76
CA ALA A 95 -13.67 7.05 5.38
C ALA A 95 -12.73 7.05 6.58
N TYR A 96 -11.64 6.34 6.43
CA TYR A 96 -10.57 6.26 7.44
C TYR A 96 -9.21 6.11 6.75
N LEU A 97 -8.13 6.27 7.50
CA LEU A 97 -6.79 5.97 7.04
C LEU A 97 -6.38 4.56 7.45
N TRP A 98 -5.88 3.79 6.51
CA TRP A 98 -5.17 2.54 6.73
C TRP A 98 -3.67 2.85 6.81
N GLY A 99 -3.16 2.91 8.01
CA GLY A 99 -1.84 3.48 8.31
C GLY A 99 -1.80 5.00 8.10
N ASN A 100 -0.65 5.51 7.65
CA ASN A 100 -0.48 6.94 7.37
C ASN A 100 -0.86 7.33 5.93
N ASP A 101 -0.82 6.38 5.01
CA ASP A 101 -0.66 6.71 3.60
C ASP A 101 -1.83 6.29 2.72
N ILE A 102 -2.78 5.51 3.22
CA ILE A 102 -3.91 5.02 2.43
C ILE A 102 -5.23 5.49 3.03
N LEU A 103 -6.00 6.27 2.27
CA LEU A 103 -7.38 6.66 2.58
C LEU A 103 -8.34 5.62 2.00
N VAL A 104 -9.21 5.07 2.82
CA VAL A 104 -10.18 4.03 2.45
C VAL A 104 -11.59 4.50 2.74
N SER A 105 -12.49 4.38 1.77
CA SER A 105 -13.91 4.71 1.94
C SER A 105 -14.78 3.48 1.60
N PRO A 106 -15.25 2.73 2.62
CA PRO A 106 -16.06 1.54 2.40
C PRO A 106 -17.41 1.88 1.75
N VAL A 107 -17.94 0.93 0.97
CA VAL A 107 -19.29 1.01 0.41
C VAL A 107 -20.20 0.21 1.31
N LEU A 108 -21.08 0.89 2.05
CA LEU A 108 -21.91 0.30 3.09
C LEU A 108 -23.40 0.21 2.74
N GLU A 109 -23.78 0.75 1.58
CA GLU A 109 -25.16 0.78 1.10
C GLU A 109 -25.28 -0.07 -0.18
N ALA A 110 -26.31 -0.89 -0.27
CA ALA A 110 -26.59 -1.69 -1.46
C ALA A 110 -26.85 -0.81 -2.69
N GLU A 111 -26.46 -1.29 -3.86
CA GLU A 111 -26.70 -0.66 -5.17
C GLU A 111 -26.17 0.78 -5.31
N LYS A 112 -25.35 1.24 -4.38
CA LYS A 112 -24.80 2.58 -4.40
C LYS A 112 -23.88 2.77 -5.60
N ARG A 113 -24.07 3.88 -6.34
CA ARG A 113 -23.34 4.18 -7.59
C ARG A 113 -22.32 5.31 -7.44
N ALA A 114 -22.44 6.09 -6.37
CA ALA A 114 -21.53 7.18 -6.05
C ALA A 114 -21.56 7.47 -4.55
N GLN A 115 -20.49 8.05 -4.02
CA GLN A 115 -20.47 8.55 -2.65
C GLN A 115 -19.56 9.76 -2.51
N ASP A 116 -19.87 10.60 -1.53
CA ASP A 116 -19.08 11.76 -1.18
C ASP A 116 -17.99 11.36 -0.19
N ILE A 117 -16.74 11.70 -0.54
CA ILE A 117 -15.55 11.41 0.27
C ILE A 117 -14.84 12.72 0.57
N TYR A 118 -14.58 12.97 1.85
CA TYR A 118 -13.72 14.07 2.26
C TYR A 118 -12.26 13.64 2.14
N PHE A 119 -11.47 14.47 1.46
CA PHE A 119 -10.02 14.30 1.32
C PHE A 119 -9.32 15.28 2.26
N PRO A 120 -8.54 14.81 3.26
CA PRO A 120 -7.87 15.68 4.22
C PRO A 120 -6.98 16.75 3.58
N LYS A 121 -6.94 17.95 4.20
CA LYS A 121 -6.16 19.11 3.76
C LYS A 121 -4.66 18.84 3.72
N ALA A 122 -3.91 19.76 3.12
CA ALA A 122 -2.45 19.75 3.03
C ALA A 122 -1.83 18.53 2.32
N ASN A 123 -2.66 17.69 1.70
CA ASN A 123 -2.22 16.50 0.99
C ASN A 123 -2.77 16.50 -0.44
N VAL A 124 -2.02 15.83 -1.31
CA VAL A 124 -2.49 15.38 -2.62
C VAL A 124 -2.69 13.87 -2.52
N TRP A 125 -3.77 13.39 -3.12
CA TRP A 125 -4.16 11.98 -3.09
C TRP A 125 -4.20 11.43 -4.50
N PHE A 126 -3.92 10.15 -4.64
CA PHE A 126 -3.98 9.41 -5.90
C PHE A 126 -4.90 8.21 -5.73
N ASP A 127 -5.85 8.05 -6.63
CA ASP A 127 -6.63 6.82 -6.69
C ASP A 127 -5.69 5.63 -6.87
N PHE A 128 -5.83 4.64 -5.99
CA PHE A 128 -4.94 3.48 -5.92
C PHE A 128 -4.94 2.63 -7.19
N TYR A 129 -6.07 2.63 -7.91
CA TYR A 129 -6.27 1.78 -9.09
C TYR A 129 -6.06 2.53 -10.40
N THR A 130 -6.45 3.81 -10.47
CA THR A 130 -6.42 4.61 -11.70
C THR A 130 -5.30 5.63 -11.77
N ASN A 131 -4.67 5.95 -10.63
CA ASN A 131 -3.71 7.05 -10.45
C ASN A 131 -4.32 8.46 -10.66
N GLU A 132 -5.65 8.60 -10.67
CA GLU A 132 -6.28 9.93 -10.74
C GLU A 132 -5.85 10.77 -9.54
N LYS A 133 -5.37 11.99 -9.83
CA LYS A 133 -4.91 12.94 -8.82
C LYS A 133 -6.08 13.73 -8.23
N ILE A 134 -6.15 13.82 -6.91
CA ILE A 134 -7.15 14.58 -6.16
C ILE A 134 -6.43 15.50 -5.17
N ILE A 135 -6.78 16.78 -5.19
CA ILE A 135 -6.28 17.76 -4.22
C ILE A 135 -7.10 17.64 -2.93
N GLY A 136 -6.44 17.59 -1.78
CA GLY A 136 -7.12 17.54 -0.48
C GLY A 136 -7.79 18.87 -0.09
N GLY A 137 -8.45 18.85 1.08
CA GLY A 137 -9.22 19.99 1.61
C GLY A 137 -10.60 20.13 0.99
N GLN A 138 -11.16 19.08 0.43
CA GLN A 138 -12.47 19.10 -0.23
C GLN A 138 -13.21 17.77 -0.08
N THR A 139 -14.52 17.84 -0.22
CA THR A 139 -15.37 16.68 -0.46
C THR A 139 -15.57 16.50 -1.95
N LYS A 140 -15.36 15.30 -2.47
CA LYS A 140 -15.58 14.95 -3.88
C LYS A 140 -16.54 13.78 -3.98
N THR A 141 -17.54 13.90 -4.85
CA THR A 141 -18.39 12.78 -5.25
C THR A 141 -17.59 11.86 -6.19
N VAL A 142 -17.41 10.61 -5.80
CA VAL A 142 -16.71 9.59 -6.58
C VAL A 142 -17.67 8.54 -7.09
N ARG A 143 -17.49 8.11 -8.34
CA ARG A 143 -18.23 6.98 -8.90
C ARG A 143 -17.73 5.69 -8.29
N LEU A 144 -18.66 4.81 -7.96
CA LEU A 144 -18.38 3.48 -7.46
C LEU A 144 -18.42 2.46 -8.58
N ASN A 145 -17.56 1.46 -8.48
CA ASN A 145 -17.59 0.27 -9.33
C ASN A 145 -17.64 -0.99 -8.45
N GLU A 146 -17.90 -2.12 -9.05
CA GLU A 146 -18.00 -3.39 -8.30
C GLU A 146 -16.66 -4.06 -8.01
N ASN A 147 -15.59 -3.66 -8.70
CA ASN A 147 -14.30 -4.33 -8.62
C ASN A 147 -13.49 -3.95 -7.37
N SER A 148 -13.78 -2.77 -6.80
CA SER A 148 -13.04 -2.24 -5.64
C SER A 148 -13.87 -1.24 -4.86
N ILE A 149 -13.46 -0.96 -3.63
CA ILE A 149 -13.90 0.22 -2.88
C ILE A 149 -12.98 1.40 -3.15
N PRO A 150 -13.47 2.65 -3.02
CA PRO A 150 -12.64 3.83 -3.13
C PRO A 150 -11.45 3.78 -2.17
N THR A 151 -10.27 3.84 -2.75
CA THR A 151 -9.00 3.73 -2.04
C THR A 151 -8.00 4.70 -2.66
N TYR A 152 -7.36 5.51 -1.85
CA TYR A 152 -6.46 6.57 -2.33
C TYR A 152 -5.14 6.54 -1.57
N VAL A 153 -4.07 6.88 -2.24
CA VAL A 153 -2.73 6.94 -1.65
C VAL A 153 -2.26 8.39 -1.60
N ARG A 154 -1.66 8.75 -0.49
CA ARG A 154 -1.08 10.07 -0.24
C ARG A 154 0.13 10.32 -1.14
N ALA A 155 0.28 11.56 -1.60
CA ALA A 155 1.52 12.01 -2.24
C ALA A 155 2.73 11.83 -1.29
N GLY A 156 3.86 11.39 -1.84
CA GLY A 156 5.06 11.07 -1.08
C GLY A 156 5.04 9.71 -0.39
N ALA A 157 3.97 8.93 -0.52
CA ALA A 157 3.92 7.60 0.08
C ALA A 157 4.77 6.59 -0.68
N PHE A 158 5.36 5.68 0.09
CA PHE A 158 5.94 4.42 -0.39
C PHE A 158 5.05 3.27 0.05
N ILE A 159 4.50 2.52 -0.89
CA ILE A 159 3.65 1.37 -0.62
C ILE A 159 4.34 0.11 -1.12
N PRO A 160 4.92 -0.70 -0.22
CA PRO A 160 5.49 -2.00 -0.58
C PRO A 160 4.39 -3.04 -0.76
N LEU A 161 4.43 -3.73 -1.87
CA LEU A 161 3.59 -4.88 -2.19
C LEU A 161 4.45 -6.10 -2.48
N THR A 162 3.94 -7.30 -2.21
CA THR A 162 4.58 -8.53 -2.68
C THR A 162 4.01 -8.98 -4.03
N LYS A 163 4.71 -9.88 -4.71
CA LYS A 163 4.17 -10.60 -5.87
C LYS A 163 2.89 -11.34 -5.48
N PRO A 164 2.02 -11.70 -6.43
CA PRO A 164 0.87 -12.57 -6.15
C PRO A 164 1.34 -13.90 -5.53
N ILE A 165 0.72 -14.26 -4.42
CA ILE A 165 0.95 -15.51 -3.68
C ILE A 165 -0.40 -16.14 -3.31
N SER A 166 -0.42 -17.44 -3.07
CA SER A 166 -1.64 -18.19 -2.74
C SER A 166 -1.81 -18.40 -1.23
N ASN A 167 -0.73 -18.36 -0.47
CA ASN A 167 -0.72 -18.50 0.98
C ASN A 167 0.51 -17.78 1.59
N THR A 168 0.51 -17.58 2.90
CA THR A 168 1.56 -16.84 3.59
C THR A 168 2.91 -17.56 3.63
N SER A 169 2.96 -18.87 3.42
CA SER A 169 4.25 -19.60 3.38
C SER A 169 5.04 -19.36 2.09
N GLU A 170 4.38 -18.82 1.05
CA GLU A 170 5.03 -18.40 -0.20
C GLU A 170 5.61 -16.97 -0.10
N TYR A 171 5.29 -16.25 0.98
CA TYR A 171 5.81 -14.90 1.18
C TYR A 171 7.26 -14.94 1.61
N ASP A 172 8.08 -14.27 0.85
CA ASP A 172 9.43 -13.88 1.24
C ASP A 172 9.63 -12.38 0.92
N ASN A 173 10.63 -11.77 1.50
CA ASN A 173 10.96 -10.38 1.25
C ASN A 173 12.10 -10.21 0.22
N SER A 174 12.41 -11.26 -0.56
CA SER A 174 13.41 -11.22 -1.64
C SER A 174 12.92 -10.45 -2.86
N THR A 175 11.61 -10.39 -3.05
CA THR A 175 10.99 -9.66 -4.16
C THR A 175 10.03 -8.62 -3.61
N LEU A 176 10.17 -7.37 -4.05
CA LEU A 176 9.36 -6.25 -3.62
C LEU A 176 8.88 -5.43 -4.81
N GLU A 177 7.57 -5.22 -4.89
CA GLU A 177 6.98 -4.21 -5.77
C GLU A 177 6.79 -2.95 -4.94
N LEU A 178 7.65 -1.94 -5.17
CA LEU A 178 7.66 -0.72 -4.36
C LEU A 178 7.04 0.43 -5.13
N HIS A 179 5.86 0.88 -4.73
CA HIS A 179 5.16 2.01 -5.32
C HIS A 179 5.52 3.31 -4.61
N TYR A 180 5.96 4.32 -5.35
CA TYR A 180 6.16 5.68 -4.86
C TYR A 180 5.24 6.65 -5.60
N TYR A 181 4.43 7.41 -4.85
CA TYR A 181 3.44 8.35 -5.38
C TYR A 181 4.02 9.76 -5.39
N PHE A 182 4.65 10.11 -6.52
CA PHE A 182 5.34 11.38 -6.66
C PHE A 182 4.37 12.56 -6.82
N ASP A 183 4.60 13.62 -6.04
CA ASP A 183 4.03 14.95 -6.27
C ASP A 183 4.99 16.03 -5.77
N THR A 184 4.95 17.18 -6.43
CA THR A 184 5.78 18.34 -6.06
C THR A 184 5.37 18.98 -4.72
N SER A 185 4.16 18.69 -4.24
CA SER A 185 3.69 19.12 -2.90
C SER A 185 4.36 18.34 -1.75
N SER A 186 5.01 17.21 -2.06
CA SER A 186 5.75 16.39 -1.08
C SER A 186 7.20 16.25 -1.52
N PRO A 187 8.00 17.34 -1.46
CA PRO A 187 9.35 17.36 -2.03
C PRO A 187 10.34 16.48 -1.26
N GLU A 188 10.06 16.19 -0.01
CA GLU A 188 10.88 15.33 0.85
C GLU A 188 10.00 14.32 1.58
N THR A 189 10.41 13.07 1.56
CA THR A 189 9.68 11.98 2.22
C THR A 189 10.64 10.94 2.74
N VAL A 190 10.36 10.44 3.94
CA VAL A 190 11.02 9.26 4.53
C VAL A 190 9.95 8.31 5.01
N ARG A 191 10.09 7.02 4.65
CA ARG A 191 9.26 5.94 5.19
C ARG A 191 10.16 4.81 5.66
N THR A 192 9.89 4.34 6.87
CA THR A 192 10.60 3.20 7.47
C THR A 192 9.71 1.98 7.42
N PHE A 193 10.27 0.87 6.99
CA PHE A 193 9.60 -0.43 6.92
C PHE A 193 10.36 -1.45 7.75
N TYR A 194 9.59 -2.21 8.52
CA TYR A 194 10.05 -3.30 9.35
C TYR A 194 9.66 -4.63 8.71
N THR A 195 10.53 -5.62 8.80
CA THR A 195 10.24 -7.02 8.48
C THR A 195 11.08 -7.96 9.34
N ASP A 196 10.53 -9.14 9.65
CA ASP A 196 11.21 -10.24 10.33
C ASP A 196 10.85 -11.56 9.67
N ASN A 197 11.06 -12.70 10.33
CA ASN A 197 10.73 -14.02 9.80
C ASN A 197 9.24 -14.39 9.88
N GLY A 198 8.40 -13.53 10.48
CA GLY A 198 6.94 -13.73 10.63
C GLY A 198 6.55 -14.87 11.58
N LYS A 199 7.47 -15.42 12.38
CA LYS A 199 7.25 -16.61 13.22
C LYS A 199 7.70 -16.43 14.67
N ASP A 200 8.82 -15.72 14.90
CA ASP A 200 9.38 -15.52 16.23
C ASP A 200 8.79 -14.28 16.90
N VAL A 201 8.04 -14.47 17.97
CA VAL A 201 7.46 -13.37 18.77
C VAL A 201 8.52 -12.50 19.45
N ASN A 202 9.75 -12.99 19.58
CA ASN A 202 10.87 -12.28 20.17
C ASN A 202 11.80 -11.62 19.15
N SER A 203 11.45 -11.59 17.87
CA SER A 203 12.30 -11.06 16.80
C SER A 203 12.88 -9.66 17.15
N ILE A 204 12.05 -8.75 17.67
CA ILE A 204 12.50 -7.41 18.08
C ILE A 204 13.49 -7.49 19.24
N LYS A 205 13.16 -8.27 20.28
CA LYS A 205 14.02 -8.44 21.47
C LYS A 205 15.35 -9.09 21.13
N ASN A 206 15.35 -10.04 20.22
CA ASN A 206 16.55 -10.78 19.79
C ASN A 206 17.36 -10.00 18.74
N GLY A 207 16.78 -8.95 18.14
CA GLY A 207 17.36 -8.22 17.04
C GLY A 207 17.27 -8.96 15.70
N ASP A 208 16.39 -9.95 15.57
CA ASP A 208 16.23 -10.77 14.37
C ASP A 208 15.20 -10.13 13.43
N TYR A 209 15.51 -8.93 12.93
CA TYR A 209 14.66 -8.17 12.02
C TYR A 209 15.49 -7.30 11.07
N GLU A 210 14.84 -6.83 10.03
CA GLU A 210 15.36 -5.87 9.07
C GLU A 210 14.53 -4.58 9.11
N MET A 211 15.21 -3.44 9.09
CA MET A 211 14.57 -2.14 8.86
C MET A 211 15.13 -1.48 7.61
N MET A 212 14.24 -0.93 6.81
CA MET A 212 14.55 -0.26 5.55
C MET A 212 13.98 1.15 5.56
N ASN A 213 14.78 2.13 5.12
CA ASN A 213 14.32 3.47 4.81
C ASN A 213 14.18 3.65 3.30
N PHE A 214 13.01 4.13 2.89
CA PHE A 214 12.75 4.63 1.55
C PHE A 214 12.62 6.14 1.62
N ILE A 215 13.50 6.82 0.90
CA ILE A 215 13.68 8.26 0.98
C ILE A 215 13.48 8.85 -0.41
N ALA A 216 12.71 9.94 -0.50
CA ALA A 216 12.54 10.70 -1.72
C ALA A 216 12.90 12.16 -1.48
N GLU A 217 13.61 12.76 -2.44
CA GLU A 217 13.97 14.18 -2.47
C GLU A 217 13.70 14.71 -3.88
N TYR A 218 12.93 15.80 -3.98
CA TYR A 218 12.67 16.47 -5.26
C TYR A 218 13.16 17.90 -5.24
N LYS A 219 14.02 18.24 -6.21
CA LYS A 219 14.51 19.61 -6.37
C LYS A 219 14.61 19.99 -7.85
N GLY A 220 13.88 21.03 -8.24
CA GLY A 220 13.88 21.55 -9.62
C GLY A 220 13.25 20.58 -10.62
N SER A 221 14.06 19.75 -11.27
CA SER A 221 13.59 18.68 -12.17
C SER A 221 14.22 17.33 -11.83
N ASN A 222 14.86 17.24 -10.66
CA ASN A 222 15.54 16.03 -10.21
C ASN A 222 14.73 15.40 -9.09
N LEU A 223 14.27 14.19 -9.31
CA LEU A 223 13.75 13.32 -8.27
C LEU A 223 14.82 12.31 -7.92
N LYS A 224 15.22 12.28 -6.67
CA LYS A 224 16.20 11.35 -6.11
C LYS A 224 15.48 10.44 -5.13
N LEU A 225 15.66 9.14 -5.30
CA LEU A 225 15.17 8.14 -4.36
C LEU A 225 16.35 7.36 -3.79
N ASN A 226 16.29 7.05 -2.50
CA ASN A 226 17.28 6.20 -1.84
C ASN A 226 16.54 5.04 -1.15
N LEU A 227 17.00 3.82 -1.42
CA LEU A 227 16.60 2.62 -0.70
C LEU A 227 17.78 2.24 0.20
N LYS A 228 17.56 2.28 1.50
CA LYS A 228 18.61 2.05 2.49
C LYS A 228 18.17 1.05 3.53
N GLN A 229 18.93 -0.02 3.70
CA GLN A 229 18.82 -0.87 4.86
C GLN A 229 19.51 -0.19 6.05
N ILE A 230 18.79 0.03 7.15
CA ILE A 230 19.32 0.77 8.31
C ILE A 230 19.64 -0.13 9.49
N TYR A 231 19.10 -1.35 9.51
CA TYR A 231 19.34 -2.30 10.58
C TYR A 231 19.16 -3.73 10.08
N VAL A 232 20.15 -4.59 10.35
CA VAL A 232 20.11 -6.06 10.22
C VAL A 232 21.10 -6.63 11.21
N LEU A 233 20.64 -7.41 12.19
CA LEU A 233 21.54 -7.80 13.28
C LEU A 233 22.31 -9.09 13.05
N ARG A 234 21.90 -10.01 12.23
CA ARG A 234 22.63 -11.28 12.05
C ARG A 234 22.67 -11.71 10.61
N TYR A 235 23.78 -11.40 9.94
CA TYR A 235 24.28 -12.22 8.86
C TYR A 235 25.16 -13.34 9.46
N THR A 236 24.55 -14.42 9.95
CA THR A 236 25.31 -15.65 10.17
C THR A 236 25.22 -16.48 8.89
N ASP A 237 26.34 -17.01 8.42
CA ASP A 237 26.44 -17.71 7.13
C ASP A 237 25.52 -18.95 6.99
N GLU A 238 24.94 -19.45 8.08
CA GLU A 238 24.17 -20.68 8.13
C GLU A 238 22.65 -20.54 8.26
N ASN A 239 22.15 -19.36 8.69
CA ASN A 239 20.69 -19.10 8.82
C ASN A 239 20.36 -17.64 8.45
N THR A 240 20.39 -17.32 7.18
CA THR A 240 19.91 -16.00 6.73
C THR A 240 18.38 -15.98 6.76
N LEU A 241 17.82 -15.45 7.85
CA LEU A 241 16.38 -15.14 7.97
C LEU A 241 15.92 -14.14 6.93
N PHE A 242 16.87 -13.41 6.31
CA PHE A 242 16.61 -12.38 5.31
C PHE A 242 17.45 -12.64 4.06
N PRO A 243 16.86 -12.49 2.88
CA PRO A 243 17.59 -12.64 1.63
C PRO A 243 18.71 -11.61 1.54
N LYS A 244 19.93 -12.06 1.19
CA LYS A 244 21.10 -11.19 0.95
C LYS A 244 20.86 -10.23 -0.20
N ASP A 245 20.08 -10.66 -1.19
CA ASP A 245 19.75 -9.92 -2.40
C ASP A 245 18.24 -9.78 -2.55
N LYS A 246 17.79 -8.56 -2.85
CA LYS A 246 16.39 -8.24 -3.15
C LYS A 246 16.25 -7.81 -4.61
N ALA A 247 15.18 -8.27 -5.25
CA ALA A 247 14.72 -7.73 -6.52
C ALA A 247 13.58 -6.75 -6.24
N VAL A 248 13.79 -5.47 -6.56
CA VAL A 248 12.78 -4.42 -6.37
C VAL A 248 12.28 -3.95 -7.74
N ASP A 249 10.97 -4.06 -7.99
CA ASP A 249 10.29 -3.36 -9.08
C ASP A 249 9.77 -2.02 -8.53
N LEU A 250 10.60 -0.97 -8.69
CA LEU A 250 10.22 0.38 -8.24
C LEU A 250 9.28 1.01 -9.27
N ARG A 251 8.08 1.35 -8.83
CA ARG A 251 7.04 2.02 -9.63
C ARG A 251 6.84 3.43 -9.14
N VAL A 252 7.24 4.41 -9.94
CA VAL A 252 7.06 5.83 -9.63
C VAL A 252 5.84 6.34 -10.38
N HIS A 253 4.80 6.68 -9.62
CA HIS A 253 3.52 7.19 -10.14
C HIS A 253 3.56 8.69 -10.40
N ASN A 254 2.61 9.19 -11.21
CA ASN A 254 2.43 10.60 -11.55
C ASN A 254 3.61 11.21 -12.32
N ILE A 255 4.34 10.42 -13.10
CA ILE A 255 5.38 10.91 -14.00
C ILE A 255 4.74 11.31 -15.34
N GLN A 256 4.47 12.60 -15.52
CA GLN A 256 3.67 13.12 -16.62
C GLN A 256 4.24 12.85 -18.00
N ASN A 257 5.56 12.85 -18.13
CA ASN A 257 6.28 12.61 -19.38
C ASN A 257 7.43 11.60 -19.15
N ALA A 258 7.78 10.84 -20.19
CA ALA A 258 8.97 9.99 -20.13
C ALA A 258 10.18 10.80 -19.65
N PRO A 259 10.93 10.36 -18.61
CA PRO A 259 12.04 11.11 -18.05
C PRO A 259 13.17 11.31 -19.05
N LYS A 260 13.95 12.37 -18.89
CA LYS A 260 15.15 12.62 -19.71
C LYS A 260 16.22 11.53 -19.48
N SER A 261 16.36 11.10 -18.25
CA SER A 261 17.28 10.01 -17.89
C SER A 261 16.91 9.42 -16.54
N VAL A 262 17.24 8.15 -16.38
CA VAL A 262 17.19 7.44 -15.07
C VAL A 262 18.56 6.79 -14.86
N LYS A 263 19.09 6.98 -13.65
CA LYS A 263 20.34 6.36 -13.22
C LYS A 263 20.12 5.62 -11.90
N VAL A 264 20.72 4.46 -11.78
CA VAL A 264 20.82 3.70 -10.53
C VAL A 264 22.30 3.58 -10.19
N ASP A 265 22.69 4.03 -9.00
CA ASP A 265 24.09 4.08 -8.56
C ASP A 265 25.03 4.73 -9.59
N GLY A 266 24.57 5.86 -10.15
CA GLY A 266 25.31 6.61 -11.18
C GLY A 266 25.24 6.04 -12.60
N LYS A 267 24.84 4.79 -12.80
CA LYS A 267 24.77 4.13 -14.11
C LYS A 267 23.40 4.33 -14.74
N LYS A 268 23.36 4.65 -16.03
CA LYS A 268 22.10 4.76 -16.79
C LYS A 268 21.45 3.38 -16.89
N VAL A 269 20.16 3.31 -16.65
CA VAL A 269 19.37 2.07 -16.72
C VAL A 269 18.23 2.19 -17.72
N ASN A 270 17.85 1.05 -18.30
CA ASN A 270 16.66 0.97 -19.12
C ASN A 270 15.41 0.91 -18.22
N VAL A 271 14.44 1.74 -18.55
CA VAL A 271 13.19 1.85 -17.79
C VAL A 271 12.00 1.78 -18.72
N LYS A 272 10.85 1.39 -18.19
CA LYS A 272 9.58 1.42 -18.92
C LYS A 272 8.72 2.54 -18.35
N TRP A 273 8.28 3.45 -19.21
CA TRP A 273 7.31 4.49 -18.85
C TRP A 273 5.99 4.22 -19.56
N ASN A 274 4.92 4.16 -18.78
CA ASN A 274 3.57 3.98 -19.30
C ASN A 274 2.90 5.35 -19.39
N SER A 275 2.52 5.76 -20.60
CA SER A 275 1.90 7.06 -20.87
C SER A 275 0.44 7.15 -20.40
N GLU A 276 -0.27 6.03 -20.27
CA GLU A 276 -1.66 5.98 -19.84
C GLU A 276 -1.75 6.12 -18.32
N THR A 277 -1.00 5.29 -17.60
CA THR A 277 -0.99 5.28 -16.14
C THR A 277 -0.03 6.29 -15.51
N LYS A 278 0.77 7.01 -16.33
CA LYS A 278 1.81 7.94 -15.87
C LYS A 278 2.78 7.30 -14.88
N THR A 279 3.09 6.03 -15.07
CA THR A 279 3.93 5.25 -14.17
C THR A 279 5.25 4.89 -14.82
N LEU A 280 6.33 5.08 -14.08
CA LEU A 280 7.69 4.71 -14.47
C LEU A 280 8.11 3.45 -13.71
N HIS A 281 8.53 2.41 -14.42
CA HIS A 281 9.01 1.14 -13.87
C HIS A 281 10.53 1.07 -13.94
N ILE A 282 11.18 0.82 -12.81
CA ILE A 282 12.63 0.76 -12.67
C ILE A 282 12.99 -0.54 -11.95
N PRO A 283 13.53 -1.53 -12.66
CA PRO A 283 14.01 -2.76 -12.03
C PRO A 283 15.33 -2.47 -11.28
N ILE A 284 15.42 -2.92 -10.04
CA ILE A 284 16.57 -2.69 -9.15
C ILE A 284 16.98 -4.00 -8.49
N GLY A 285 18.22 -4.41 -8.68
CA GLY A 285 18.87 -5.39 -7.82
C GLY A 285 19.45 -4.67 -6.59
N TRP A 286 19.07 -5.12 -5.40
CA TRP A 286 19.50 -4.50 -4.15
C TRP A 286 20.15 -5.55 -3.24
N LYS A 287 21.47 -5.43 -3.08
CA LYS A 287 22.21 -6.27 -2.15
C LYS A 287 22.06 -5.75 -0.72
N ALA A 288 21.99 -6.67 0.21
CA ALA A 288 21.97 -6.36 1.62
C ALA A 288 23.19 -5.45 1.98
N SER A 289 22.98 -4.52 2.91
CA SER A 289 23.94 -3.50 3.34
C SER A 289 24.27 -2.40 2.33
N GLU A 290 23.86 -2.49 1.07
CA GLU A 290 24.02 -1.43 0.10
C GLU A 290 22.91 -0.39 0.18
N THR A 291 23.24 0.88 -0.05
CA THR A 291 22.26 1.93 -0.35
C THR A 291 22.09 1.99 -1.86
N LYS A 292 20.85 1.94 -2.35
CA LYS A 292 20.54 2.17 -3.76
C LYS A 292 20.14 3.62 -3.97
N GLU A 293 20.86 4.33 -4.81
CA GLU A 293 20.53 5.70 -5.22
C GLU A 293 19.92 5.69 -6.63
N ILE A 294 18.70 6.19 -6.75
CA ILE A 294 17.99 6.33 -8.01
C ILE A 294 17.81 7.82 -8.32
N LYS A 295 18.36 8.28 -9.44
CA LYS A 295 18.23 9.66 -9.92
C LYS A 295 17.40 9.68 -11.20
N ILE A 296 16.27 10.39 -11.14
CA ILE A 296 15.32 10.58 -12.24
C ILE A 296 15.33 12.04 -12.65
N LYS A 297 15.76 12.31 -13.88
CA LYS A 297 15.71 13.65 -14.48
C LYS A 297 14.40 13.81 -15.23
N LEU A 298 13.48 14.56 -14.69
CA LEU A 298 12.17 14.81 -15.30
C LEU A 298 12.29 15.81 -16.46
N LYS A 299 11.35 15.72 -17.42
CA LYS A 299 11.12 16.79 -18.39
C LYS A 299 10.33 17.89 -17.68
N ARG A 300 10.71 19.13 -17.98
CA ARG A 300 9.91 20.30 -17.59
C ARG A 300 8.68 20.39 -18.46
#